data_d46e8ef58c5f277985a233da738cde32
#
_entry.id   d46e8ef58c5f277985a233da738cde32
#
_cell.length_a   1.000
_cell.length_b   1.000
_cell.length_c   1.000
_cell.angle_alpha   90.00
_cell.angle_beta   90.00
_cell.angle_gamma   90.00
#
_symmetry.space_group_name_H-M   'P 1'
#
loop_
_entity.id
_entity.type
_entity.pdbx_description
1 polymer ?
#
loop_
_entity_poly.entity_id
_entity_poly.type
_entity_poly.pdbx_seq_one_letter_code
_entity_poly.pdbx_strand_id
1 'polypeptide(L)'
;MLTESLIRPGVTEAILGRRSVRAFLPDPVPEALIREILDLARYAPSGSNMQPWFVDVLAGSALEALKAAVRARIPDNPTGEGAPFAIYPEAMGAPYVQRRQKRGEDMYALLGIPRENKVGRIM
;
A
#
# COMPACT_ATOMS: atom_id res chain seq x y z
N MET A 1 3.99 -18.61 -23.53
CA MET A 1 5.08 -19.40 -22.97
C MET A 1 5.73 -18.58 -21.84
N LEU A 2 5.10 -18.55 -20.66
CA LEU A 2 5.59 -17.95 -19.41
C LEU A 2 5.02 -18.78 -18.26
N THR A 3 5.47 -20.02 -18.16
CA THR A 3 5.40 -20.80 -16.91
C THR A 3 6.80 -20.88 -16.34
N GLU A 4 7.42 -19.73 -16.05
CA GLU A 4 8.43 -19.72 -15.01
C GLU A 4 7.68 -19.85 -13.69
N SER A 5 7.74 -21.05 -13.15
CA SER A 5 7.37 -21.36 -11.77
C SER A 5 7.97 -20.24 -10.91
N LEU A 6 7.11 -19.43 -10.28
CA LEU A 6 7.56 -18.47 -9.30
C LEU A 6 8.39 -19.23 -8.27
N ILE A 7 9.71 -19.05 -8.32
CA ILE A 7 10.62 -19.60 -7.31
C ILE A 7 10.14 -19.01 -5.99
N ARG A 8 9.48 -19.84 -5.18
CA ARG A 8 8.97 -19.41 -3.87
C ARG A 8 10.17 -19.21 -2.96
N PRO A 9 10.48 -17.96 -2.57
CA PRO A 9 11.59 -17.72 -1.67
C PRO A 9 11.34 -18.42 -0.33
N GLY A 10 12.41 -18.86 0.32
CA GLY A 10 12.32 -19.32 1.70
C GLY A 10 11.81 -18.20 2.60
N VAL A 11 11.29 -18.52 3.78
CA VAL A 11 10.72 -17.55 4.74
C VAL A 11 11.71 -16.42 5.03
N THR A 12 12.97 -16.74 5.27
CA THR A 12 14.03 -15.74 5.52
C THR A 12 14.23 -14.82 4.33
N GLU A 13 14.28 -15.35 3.12
CA GLU A 13 14.43 -14.57 1.88
C GLU A 13 13.22 -13.66 1.66
N ALA A 14 12.00 -14.15 1.90
CA ALA A 14 10.79 -13.36 1.79
C ALA A 14 10.79 -12.16 2.78
N ILE A 15 11.20 -12.41 4.03
CA ILE A 15 11.29 -11.37 5.07
C ILE A 15 12.34 -10.32 4.70
N LEU A 16 13.55 -10.74 4.34
CA LEU A 16 14.66 -9.84 4.03
C LEU A 16 14.47 -9.12 2.69
N GLY A 17 13.85 -9.79 1.71
CA GLY A 17 13.60 -9.26 0.38
C GLY A 17 12.42 -8.30 0.29
N ARG A 18 11.47 -8.35 1.24
CA ARG A 18 10.27 -7.51 1.21
C ARG A 18 10.61 -6.02 1.16
N ARG A 19 9.96 -5.31 0.25
CA ARG A 19 10.02 -3.84 0.14
C ARG A 19 8.60 -3.27 0.14
N SER A 20 8.45 -2.05 0.65
CA SER A 20 7.19 -1.30 0.54
C SER A 20 7.25 -0.45 -0.73
N VAL A 21 6.84 -1.04 -1.84
CA VAL A 21 6.77 -0.34 -3.12
C VAL A 21 5.55 0.57 -3.13
N ARG A 22 5.71 1.84 -3.55
CA ARG A 22 4.65 2.85 -3.55
C ARG A 22 4.50 3.59 -4.89
N ALA A 23 5.42 3.40 -5.81
CA ALA A 23 5.32 3.87 -7.18
C ALA A 23 5.39 2.66 -8.10
N PHE A 24 4.43 2.56 -9.00
CA PHE A 24 4.28 1.43 -9.91
C PHE A 24 4.39 1.93 -11.36
N LEU A 25 4.86 1.05 -12.23
CA LEU A 25 4.86 1.29 -13.66
C LEU A 25 3.41 1.28 -14.19
N PRO A 26 3.15 1.95 -15.33
CA PRO A 26 1.82 1.98 -15.93
C PRO A 26 1.45 0.68 -16.66
N ASP A 27 2.35 -0.30 -16.68
CA ASP A 27 2.16 -1.54 -17.40
C ASP A 27 0.98 -2.34 -16.86
N PRO A 28 0.14 -2.93 -17.74
CA PRO A 28 -0.97 -3.74 -17.31
C PRO A 28 -0.47 -5.03 -16.64
N VAL A 29 -1.07 -5.40 -15.51
CA VAL A 29 -0.79 -6.67 -14.85
C VAL A 29 -1.67 -7.76 -15.48
N PRO A 30 -1.09 -8.88 -15.94
CA PRO A 30 -1.86 -9.98 -16.52
C PRO A 30 -2.89 -10.55 -15.52
N GLU A 31 -4.10 -10.81 -15.99
CA GLU A 31 -5.18 -11.35 -15.14
C GLU A 31 -4.79 -12.66 -14.44
N ALA A 32 -4.05 -13.53 -15.13
CA ALA A 32 -3.57 -14.78 -14.56
C ALA A 32 -2.68 -14.56 -13.32
N LEU A 33 -1.80 -13.54 -13.36
CA LEU A 33 -0.96 -13.19 -12.22
C LEU A 33 -1.78 -12.63 -11.06
N ILE A 34 -2.80 -11.80 -11.37
CA ILE A 34 -3.70 -11.28 -10.32
C ILE A 34 -4.43 -12.45 -9.64
N ARG A 35 -4.94 -13.41 -10.39
CA ARG A 35 -5.60 -14.60 -9.85
C ARG A 35 -4.66 -15.42 -8.97
N GLU A 36 -3.42 -15.62 -9.39
CA GLU A 36 -2.41 -16.32 -8.58
C GLU A 36 -2.12 -15.60 -7.26
N ILE A 37 -1.98 -14.26 -7.30
CA ILE A 37 -1.78 -13.46 -6.09
C ILE A 37 -2.96 -13.61 -5.13
N LEU A 38 -4.19 -13.55 -5.62
CA LEU A 38 -5.39 -13.71 -4.81
C LEU A 38 -5.52 -15.13 -4.24
N ASP A 39 -5.18 -16.14 -5.02
CA ASP A 39 -5.17 -17.53 -4.56
C ASP A 39 -4.14 -17.75 -3.44
N LEU A 40 -3.02 -17.06 -3.46
CA LEU A 40 -2.04 -17.07 -2.37
C LEU A 40 -2.51 -16.24 -1.17
N ALA A 41 -3.08 -15.07 -1.41
CA ALA A 41 -3.54 -14.15 -0.36
C ALA A 41 -4.64 -14.76 0.54
N ARG A 42 -5.48 -15.66 0.02
CA ARG A 42 -6.53 -16.33 0.81
C ARG A 42 -5.99 -17.21 1.95
N TYR A 43 -4.71 -17.57 1.93
CA TYR A 43 -4.06 -18.29 3.04
C TYR A 43 -3.67 -17.39 4.21
N ALA A 44 -3.91 -16.06 4.13
CA ALA A 44 -3.70 -15.18 5.25
C ALA A 44 -4.53 -15.62 6.47
N PRO A 45 -3.98 -15.57 7.69
CA PRO A 45 -4.72 -15.97 8.89
C PRO A 45 -5.84 -14.98 9.19
N SER A 46 -6.94 -15.48 9.75
CA SER A 46 -8.04 -14.64 10.25
C SER A 46 -8.56 -15.18 11.59
N GLY A 47 -9.25 -14.34 12.37
CA GLY A 47 -9.86 -14.76 13.62
C GLY A 47 -10.80 -15.94 13.40
N SER A 48 -10.58 -17.04 14.11
CA SER A 48 -11.33 -18.30 13.95
C SER A 48 -11.41 -18.82 12.51
N ASN A 49 -10.48 -18.42 11.67
CA ASN A 49 -10.46 -18.73 10.25
C ASN A 49 -11.76 -18.34 9.50
N MET A 50 -12.39 -17.26 9.90
CA MET A 50 -13.65 -16.81 9.31
C MET A 50 -13.52 -16.27 7.89
N GLN A 51 -12.31 -15.87 7.48
CA GLN A 51 -12.00 -15.38 6.14
C GLN A 51 -12.97 -14.28 5.65
N PRO A 52 -13.17 -13.18 6.39
CA PRO A 52 -14.26 -12.23 6.18
C PRO A 52 -14.00 -11.20 5.08
N TRP A 53 -12.98 -11.39 4.27
CA TRP A 53 -12.59 -10.44 3.24
C TRP A 53 -13.40 -10.61 1.96
N PHE A 54 -13.75 -9.47 1.39
CA PHE A 54 -14.17 -9.32 0.00
C PHE A 54 -13.07 -8.53 -0.72
N VAL A 55 -12.71 -8.95 -1.92
CA VAL A 55 -11.63 -8.31 -2.68
C VAL A 55 -12.15 -7.87 -4.03
N ASP A 56 -12.16 -6.55 -4.25
CA ASP A 56 -12.45 -5.95 -5.54
C ASP A 56 -11.14 -5.62 -6.27
N VAL A 57 -10.99 -6.12 -7.49
CA VAL A 57 -9.83 -5.85 -8.34
C VAL A 57 -10.20 -4.82 -9.39
N LEU A 58 -9.55 -3.67 -9.35
CA LEU A 58 -9.78 -2.58 -10.30
C LEU A 58 -8.56 -2.40 -11.20
N ALA A 59 -8.79 -2.34 -12.51
CA ALA A 59 -7.77 -2.08 -13.50
C ALA A 59 -8.31 -1.17 -14.62
N GLY A 60 -7.45 -0.63 -15.46
CA GLY A 60 -7.82 0.20 -16.60
C GLY A 60 -8.72 1.38 -16.21
N SER A 61 -9.79 1.59 -16.94
CA SER A 61 -10.69 2.73 -16.73
C SER A 61 -11.38 2.75 -15.36
N ALA A 62 -11.69 1.59 -14.77
CA ALA A 62 -12.28 1.50 -13.44
C ALA A 62 -11.30 1.99 -12.36
N LEU A 63 -10.01 1.65 -12.47
CA LEU A 63 -8.96 2.15 -11.58
C LEU A 63 -8.80 3.66 -11.72
N GLU A 64 -8.79 4.18 -12.95
CA GLU A 64 -8.67 5.64 -13.17
C GLU A 64 -9.90 6.40 -12.65
N ALA A 65 -11.10 5.84 -12.79
CA ALA A 65 -12.31 6.43 -12.21
C ALA A 65 -12.23 6.50 -10.66
N LEU A 66 -11.76 5.44 -10.00
CA LEU A 66 -11.54 5.45 -8.55
C LEU A 66 -10.49 6.50 -8.16
N LYS A 67 -9.35 6.56 -8.87
CA LYS A 67 -8.32 7.57 -8.62
C LYS A 67 -8.86 9.00 -8.77
N ALA A 68 -9.67 9.26 -9.80
CA ALA A 68 -10.29 10.56 -10.00
C ALA A 68 -11.26 10.92 -8.86
N ALA A 69 -12.09 9.97 -8.43
CA ALA A 69 -13.01 10.17 -7.32
C ALA A 69 -12.28 10.47 -6.00
N VAL A 70 -11.20 9.75 -5.71
CA VAL A 70 -10.37 10.00 -4.51
C VAL A 70 -9.72 11.38 -4.59
N ARG A 71 -9.09 11.74 -5.73
CA ARG A 71 -8.45 13.05 -5.90
C ARG A 71 -9.43 14.21 -5.73
N ALA A 72 -10.66 14.05 -6.18
CA ALA A 72 -11.69 15.09 -6.03
C ALA A 72 -12.07 15.34 -4.56
N ARG A 73 -11.89 14.36 -3.67
CA ARG A 73 -12.25 14.48 -2.24
C ARG A 73 -11.11 15.03 -1.37
N ILE A 74 -9.85 14.95 -1.83
CA ILE A 74 -8.68 15.38 -1.04
C ILE A 74 -8.75 16.83 -0.59
N PRO A 75 -9.17 17.84 -1.41
CA PRO A 75 -9.21 19.22 -0.98
C PRO A 75 -10.11 19.45 0.24
N ASP A 76 -11.23 18.73 0.32
CA ASP A 76 -12.21 18.86 1.40
C ASP A 76 -11.84 17.98 2.62
N ASN A 77 -11.00 16.96 2.41
CA ASN A 77 -10.62 15.98 3.42
C ASN A 77 -9.09 15.76 3.45
N PRO A 78 -8.28 16.80 3.69
CA PRO A 78 -6.81 16.70 3.57
C PRO A 78 -6.17 15.73 4.58
N THR A 79 -6.86 15.41 5.66
CA THR A 79 -6.41 14.46 6.69
C THR A 79 -7.15 13.11 6.65
N GLY A 80 -7.98 12.90 5.63
CA GLY A 80 -8.87 11.76 5.50
C GLY A 80 -10.26 12.01 6.09
N GLU A 81 -11.19 11.12 5.84
CA GLU A 81 -12.61 11.24 6.26
C GLU A 81 -12.89 10.78 7.70
N GLY A 82 -11.87 10.71 8.52
CA GLY A 82 -11.96 10.23 9.90
C GLY A 82 -11.85 8.71 10.01
N ALA A 83 -10.81 8.25 10.69
CA ALA A 83 -10.68 6.84 11.06
C ALA A 83 -11.50 6.59 12.35
N PRO A 84 -12.12 5.40 12.51
CA PRO A 84 -12.86 5.06 13.73
C PRO A 84 -11.95 4.96 14.97
N PHE A 85 -10.63 4.91 14.75
CA PHE A 85 -9.62 4.90 15.80
C PHE A 85 -8.34 5.56 15.30
N ALA A 86 -7.53 6.08 16.23
CA ALA A 86 -6.26 6.68 15.91
C ALA A 86 -5.24 5.62 15.47
N ILE A 87 -4.61 5.83 14.30
CA ILE A 87 -3.54 4.93 13.78
C ILE A 87 -2.31 4.97 14.69
N TYR A 88 -2.03 6.11 15.30
CA TYR A 88 -0.92 6.32 16.20
C TYR A 88 -1.41 6.77 17.58
N PRO A 89 -0.72 6.37 18.67
CA PRO A 89 -1.00 6.91 19.99
C PRO A 89 -0.87 8.44 20.00
N GLU A 90 -1.71 9.14 20.78
CA GLU A 90 -1.65 10.59 20.93
C GLU A 90 -0.27 11.06 21.43
N ALA A 91 0.32 10.32 22.36
CA ALA A 91 1.65 10.58 22.90
C ALA A 91 2.65 9.50 22.46
N MET A 92 3.19 9.65 21.29
CA MET A 92 4.27 8.79 20.79
C MET A 92 5.62 9.33 21.25
N GLY A 93 6.26 8.66 22.23
CA GLY A 93 7.59 9.03 22.73
C GLY A 93 8.75 8.60 21.82
N ALA A 94 9.97 9.03 22.19
CA ALA A 94 11.20 8.50 21.60
C ALA A 94 11.37 7.01 21.94
N PRO A 95 11.96 6.17 21.08
CA PRO A 95 12.55 6.50 19.77
C PRO A 95 11.57 6.42 18.58
N TYR A 96 10.28 6.18 18.84
CA TYR A 96 9.29 5.87 17.80
C TYR A 96 8.99 7.08 16.91
N VAL A 97 8.84 8.28 17.49
CA VAL A 97 8.63 9.53 16.75
C VAL A 97 9.79 9.76 15.76
N GLN A 98 11.02 9.61 16.23
CA GLN A 98 12.21 9.83 15.41
C GLN A 98 12.29 8.83 14.26
N ARG A 99 12.00 7.55 14.51
CA ARG A 99 11.97 6.51 13.47
C ARG A 99 10.91 6.80 12.41
N ARG A 100 9.72 7.22 12.85
CA ARG A 100 8.61 7.59 11.95
C ARG A 100 8.98 8.79 11.09
N GLN A 101 9.53 9.85 11.71
CA GLN A 101 9.95 11.06 10.99
C GLN A 101 11.03 10.75 9.97
N LYS A 102 12.11 10.09 10.41
CA LYS A 102 13.19 9.69 9.51
C LYS A 102 12.67 8.86 8.34
N ARG A 103 11.81 7.88 8.60
CA ARG A 103 11.24 7.04 7.54
C ARG A 103 10.39 7.83 6.55
N GLY A 104 9.62 8.79 7.03
CA GLY A 104 8.87 9.70 6.19
C GLY A 104 9.78 10.54 5.29
N GLU A 105 10.79 11.18 5.86
CA GLU A 105 11.73 12.00 5.09
C GLU A 105 12.49 11.17 4.03
N ASP A 106 13.00 9.99 4.39
CA ASP A 106 13.68 9.09 3.46
C ASP A 106 12.76 8.71 2.27
N MET A 107 11.49 8.40 2.55
CA MET A 107 10.51 8.05 1.52
C MET A 107 10.20 9.23 0.59
N TYR A 108 9.94 10.41 1.13
CA TYR A 108 9.61 11.58 0.32
C TYR A 108 10.83 12.08 -0.47
N ALA A 109 12.04 11.94 0.05
CA ALA A 109 13.27 12.23 -0.70
C ALA A 109 13.39 11.32 -1.93
N LEU A 110 13.12 10.03 -1.79
CA LEU A 110 13.13 9.08 -2.91
C LEU A 110 12.05 9.40 -3.97
N LEU A 111 10.92 9.94 -3.54
CA LEU A 111 9.83 10.36 -4.44
C LEU A 111 10.04 11.75 -5.03
N GLY A 112 11.12 12.45 -4.68
CA GLY A 112 11.37 13.82 -5.11
C GLY A 112 10.36 14.85 -4.57
N ILE A 113 9.71 14.56 -3.42
CA ILE A 113 8.69 15.41 -2.81
C ILE A 113 9.33 16.22 -1.67
N PRO A 114 9.62 17.50 -1.85
CA PRO A 114 10.26 18.32 -0.84
C PRO A 114 9.32 18.58 0.35
N ARG A 115 9.88 19.00 1.48
CA ARG A 115 9.14 19.19 2.75
C ARG A 115 8.06 20.26 2.65
N GLU A 116 8.27 21.26 1.83
CA GLU A 116 7.37 22.38 1.59
C GLU A 116 6.12 21.96 0.80
N ASN A 117 6.22 20.91 0.00
CA ASN A 117 5.11 20.35 -0.78
C ASN A 117 4.20 19.49 0.11
N LYS A 118 3.42 20.15 0.99
CA LYS A 118 2.50 19.46 1.90
C LYS A 118 1.43 18.65 1.17
N VAL A 119 0.94 19.15 0.04
CA VAL A 119 -0.08 18.45 -0.76
C VAL A 119 0.50 17.17 -1.35
N GLY A 120 1.68 17.20 -1.94
CA GLY A 120 2.35 16.00 -2.45
C GLY A 120 2.69 14.97 -1.38
N ARG A 121 2.76 15.38 -0.10
CA ARG A 121 3.00 14.46 1.03
C ARG A 121 1.72 13.82 1.57
N ILE A 122 0.55 14.27 1.14
CA ILE A 122 -0.76 13.71 1.51
C ILE A 122 -1.26 12.76 0.41
N MET A 123 -0.97 13.09 -0.86
CA MET A 123 -1.35 12.31 -2.03
C MET A 123 -0.45 11.09 -2.22
#